data_d317069fe476d2481cbcc43bb61d628e
#
_entry.id   d317069fe476d2481cbcc43bb61d628e
#
_cell.length_a   1.000
_cell.length_b   1.000
_cell.length_c   1.000
_cell.angle_alpha   90.00
_cell.angle_beta   90.00
_cell.angle_gamma   90.00
#
_symmetry.space_group_name_H-M   'P 1'
#
loop_
_entity.id
_entity.type
_entity.pdbx_description
1 polymer ?
#
loop_
_entity_poly.entity_id
_entity_poly.type
_entity_poly.pdbx_seq_one_letter_code
_entity_poly.pdbx_strand_id
1 'polypeptide(L)'
;MEQTEIVDVRRERKKKITQWAKEENGAWLPVILAVLIVILLSKTVWLCATIPTKSMYPTLPAPCFVFSSRVAYWNHTPQRGDIVLFYRGNGEKTVYAKRVIGLPGDVVDIVHGQTYINDELLDEPYLAETPDPTVELRFIVPEGNYFMMGDNRNHSYDSRYWAEHFVPEENIISRVNPKWVIPLASNKKEEN
;
A
#
# COMPACT_ATOMS: atom_id res chain seq x y z
N MET A 1 34.41 61.43 -24.36
CA MET A 1 35.19 60.36 -23.69
C MET A 1 34.43 59.76 -22.53
N GLU A 2 33.81 60.53 -21.67
CA GLU A 2 33.13 60.05 -20.43
C GLU A 2 31.90 59.18 -20.65
N GLN A 3 31.06 59.42 -21.70
CA GLN A 3 29.88 58.61 -22.00
C GLN A 3 30.19 57.21 -22.54
N THR A 4 31.32 57.03 -23.22
CA THR A 4 31.75 55.74 -23.76
C THR A 4 32.20 54.79 -22.65
N GLU A 5 32.86 55.32 -21.60
CA GLU A 5 33.35 54.58 -20.47
C GLU A 5 32.21 54.08 -19.56
N ILE A 6 31.15 54.87 -19.38
CA ILE A 6 29.94 54.49 -18.60
C ILE A 6 29.18 53.37 -19.27
N VAL A 7 29.12 53.38 -20.63
CA VAL A 7 28.45 52.34 -21.40
C VAL A 7 29.18 50.98 -21.30
N ASP A 8 30.52 51.03 -21.34
CA ASP A 8 31.33 49.80 -21.21
C ASP A 8 31.24 49.16 -19.81
N VAL A 9 31.28 49.98 -18.75
CA VAL A 9 31.12 49.49 -17.38
C VAL A 9 29.74 48.84 -17.16
N ARG A 10 28.66 49.38 -17.74
CA ARG A 10 27.33 48.79 -17.67
C ARG A 10 27.23 47.45 -18.45
N ARG A 11 27.93 47.36 -19.58
CA ARG A 11 27.98 46.17 -20.40
C ARG A 11 28.73 45.03 -19.72
N GLU A 12 29.85 45.34 -19.07
CA GLU A 12 30.62 44.37 -18.30
C GLU A 12 29.89 43.92 -17.03
N ARG A 13 29.20 44.80 -16.34
CA ARG A 13 28.32 44.39 -15.21
C ARG A 13 27.21 43.47 -15.65
N LYS A 14 26.54 43.73 -16.78
CA LYS A 14 25.49 42.84 -17.32
C LYS A 14 26.05 41.47 -17.69
N LYS A 15 27.23 41.40 -18.31
CA LYS A 15 27.89 40.12 -18.64
C LYS A 15 28.22 39.31 -17.39
N LYS A 16 28.78 39.95 -16.36
CA LYS A 16 29.12 39.30 -15.07
C LYS A 16 27.84 38.76 -14.38
N ILE A 17 26.76 39.53 -14.35
CA ILE A 17 25.49 39.10 -13.75
C ILE A 17 24.89 37.92 -14.53
N THR A 18 24.92 37.97 -15.88
CA THR A 18 24.40 36.86 -16.68
C THR A 18 25.27 35.60 -16.60
N GLN A 19 26.57 35.76 -16.48
CA GLN A 19 27.51 34.67 -16.32
C GLN A 19 27.34 34.02 -14.91
N TRP A 20 27.28 34.82 -13.86
CA TRP A 20 27.01 34.39 -12.49
C TRP A 20 25.65 33.67 -12.40
N ALA A 21 24.59 34.25 -12.98
CA ALA A 21 23.27 33.63 -13.00
C ALA A 21 23.26 32.31 -13.81
N LYS A 22 24.06 32.19 -14.84
CA LYS A 22 24.19 30.96 -15.64
C LYS A 22 25.01 29.88 -14.92
N GLU A 23 26.04 30.24 -14.20
CA GLU A 23 26.88 29.33 -13.42
C GLU A 23 26.15 28.82 -12.20
N GLU A 24 25.47 29.66 -11.42
CA GLU A 24 24.70 29.22 -10.24
C GLU A 24 23.44 28.46 -10.61
N ASN A 25 22.64 28.93 -11.56
CA ASN A 25 21.43 28.22 -11.99
C ASN A 25 21.77 26.87 -12.65
N GLY A 26 22.93 26.77 -13.34
CA GLY A 26 23.40 25.50 -13.91
C GLY A 26 23.79 24.47 -12.83
N ALA A 27 24.33 24.94 -11.70
CA ALA A 27 24.73 24.06 -10.58
C ALA A 27 23.53 23.42 -9.84
N TRP A 28 22.40 24.14 -9.75
CA TRP A 28 21.20 23.64 -9.08
C TRP A 28 20.34 22.73 -9.95
N LEU A 29 20.44 22.82 -11.27
CA LEU A 29 19.63 22.03 -12.20
C LEU A 29 19.74 20.50 -11.95
N PRO A 30 20.94 19.90 -11.82
CA PRO A 30 21.07 18.48 -11.52
C PRO A 30 20.51 18.12 -10.14
N VAL A 31 20.62 19.01 -9.15
CA VAL A 31 20.05 18.79 -7.82
C VAL A 31 18.53 18.79 -7.88
N ILE A 32 17.93 19.76 -8.55
CA ILE A 32 16.47 19.83 -8.75
C ILE A 32 15.99 18.60 -9.50
N LEU A 33 16.68 18.20 -10.56
CA LEU A 33 16.33 16.99 -11.34
C LEU A 33 16.43 15.72 -10.49
N ALA A 34 17.48 15.58 -9.69
CA ALA A 34 17.64 14.47 -8.77
C ALA A 34 16.50 14.40 -7.75
N VAL A 35 16.13 15.54 -7.15
CA VAL A 35 15.01 15.63 -6.20
C VAL A 35 13.69 15.26 -6.89
N LEU A 36 13.44 15.76 -8.10
CA LEU A 36 12.23 15.41 -8.87
C LEU A 36 12.18 13.92 -9.21
N ILE A 37 13.30 13.32 -9.59
CA ILE A 37 13.41 11.87 -9.83
C ILE A 37 13.11 11.09 -8.56
N VAL A 38 13.68 11.48 -7.42
CA VAL A 38 13.41 10.82 -6.14
C VAL A 38 11.94 10.93 -5.76
N ILE A 39 11.32 12.09 -5.92
CA ILE A 39 9.88 12.29 -5.66
C ILE A 39 9.04 11.41 -6.60
N LEU A 40 9.39 11.38 -7.89
CA LEU A 40 8.68 10.54 -8.87
C LEU A 40 8.80 9.06 -8.52
N LEU A 41 10.02 8.58 -8.26
CA LEU A 41 10.29 7.20 -7.87
C LEU A 41 9.57 6.84 -6.56
N SER A 42 9.58 7.73 -5.57
CA SER A 42 8.88 7.46 -4.31
C SER A 42 7.38 7.28 -4.51
N LYS A 43 6.74 8.07 -5.36
CA LYS A 43 5.30 7.95 -5.67
C LYS A 43 4.95 6.71 -6.48
N THR A 44 5.86 6.23 -7.33
CA THR A 44 5.64 5.04 -8.16
C THR A 44 5.93 3.74 -7.40
N VAL A 45 6.91 3.75 -6.49
CA VAL A 45 7.39 2.56 -5.77
C VAL A 45 6.58 2.33 -4.48
N TRP A 46 6.24 3.41 -3.76
CA TRP A 46 5.63 3.31 -2.44
C TRP A 46 4.21 3.87 -2.41
N LEU A 47 3.35 3.21 -1.66
CA LEU A 47 2.03 3.71 -1.29
C LEU A 47 1.94 3.75 0.24
N CYS A 48 1.46 4.90 0.74
CA CYS A 48 1.20 5.09 2.16
C CYS A 48 -0.32 5.14 2.37
N ALA A 49 -0.82 4.40 3.34
CA ALA A 49 -2.24 4.37 3.65
C ALA A 49 -2.48 4.36 5.16
N THR A 50 -3.61 4.94 5.58
CA THR A 50 -4.09 4.84 6.95
C THR A 50 -5.11 3.71 7.03
N ILE A 51 -4.92 2.81 8.00
CA ILE A 51 -5.83 1.71 8.28
C ILE A 51 -6.61 2.05 9.56
N PRO A 52 -7.89 2.46 9.43
CA PRO A 52 -8.68 2.88 10.58
C PRO A 52 -9.35 1.73 11.32
N THR A 53 -9.50 0.56 10.68
CA THR A 53 -10.29 -0.57 11.18
C THR A 53 -9.43 -1.65 11.80
N LYS A 54 -9.99 -2.38 12.79
CA LYS A 54 -9.31 -3.48 13.48
C LYS A 54 -9.35 -4.82 12.75
N SER A 55 -9.80 -4.87 11.49
CA SER A 55 -9.98 -6.13 10.76
C SER A 55 -8.69 -6.92 10.51
N MET A 56 -7.52 -6.27 10.64
CA MET A 56 -6.19 -6.89 10.49
C MET A 56 -5.43 -6.95 11.82
N TYR A 57 -6.10 -6.72 12.95
CA TYR A 57 -5.51 -6.89 14.29
C TYR A 57 -5.23 -8.38 14.54
N PRO A 58 -4.10 -8.75 15.16
CA PRO A 58 -3.07 -7.90 15.76
C PRO A 58 -1.98 -7.44 14.79
N THR A 59 -1.91 -8.00 13.58
CA THR A 59 -0.82 -7.74 12.62
C THR A 59 -0.73 -6.25 12.25
N LEU A 60 -1.88 -5.60 12.03
CA LEU A 60 -1.96 -4.15 11.84
C LEU A 60 -2.75 -3.54 13.00
N PRO A 61 -2.06 -2.91 13.97
CA PRO A 61 -2.71 -2.27 15.12
C PRO A 61 -3.45 -1.01 14.66
N ALA A 62 -4.78 -1.06 14.61
CA ALA A 62 -5.60 0.06 14.15
C ALA A 62 -5.97 1.03 15.31
N PRO A 63 -5.99 2.35 15.05
CA PRO A 63 -5.62 2.99 13.79
C PRO A 63 -4.11 3.00 13.57
N CYS A 64 -3.66 2.73 12.34
CA CYS A 64 -2.24 2.76 12.00
C CYS A 64 -1.99 3.33 10.61
N PHE A 65 -0.74 3.72 10.39
CA PHE A 65 -0.21 4.11 9.10
C PHE A 65 0.70 3.00 8.57
N VAL A 66 0.50 2.59 7.32
CA VAL A 66 1.25 1.52 6.68
C VAL A 66 2.00 2.01 5.46
N PHE A 67 3.20 1.45 5.26
CA PHE A 67 3.95 1.58 4.01
C PHE A 67 3.81 0.31 3.21
N SER A 68 3.52 0.45 1.93
CA SER A 68 3.34 -0.68 1.02
C SER A 68 4.11 -0.47 -0.28
N SER A 69 4.57 -1.55 -0.89
CA SER A 69 5.32 -1.56 -2.14
C SER A 69 4.39 -1.80 -3.32
N ARG A 70 4.34 -0.85 -4.25
CA ARG A 70 3.61 -0.99 -5.53
C ARG A 70 4.33 -1.89 -6.52
N VAL A 71 5.66 -1.97 -6.41
CA VAL A 71 6.50 -2.76 -7.33
C VAL A 71 6.65 -4.21 -6.90
N ALA A 72 6.04 -4.60 -5.77
CA ALA A 72 6.16 -5.95 -5.23
C ALA A 72 5.66 -7.02 -6.22
N TYR A 73 4.73 -6.64 -7.10
CA TYR A 73 4.09 -7.56 -8.05
C TYR A 73 4.42 -7.27 -9.53
N TRP A 74 5.47 -6.50 -9.81
CA TRP A 74 5.88 -6.26 -11.22
C TRP A 74 6.33 -7.53 -11.96
N ASN A 75 7.00 -8.45 -11.24
CA ASN A 75 7.50 -9.71 -11.79
C ASN A 75 7.01 -10.95 -11.02
N HIS A 76 6.07 -10.75 -10.09
CA HIS A 76 5.55 -11.80 -9.22
C HIS A 76 4.06 -11.60 -9.02
N THR A 77 3.33 -12.69 -8.86
CA THR A 77 1.94 -12.67 -8.43
C THR A 77 1.84 -12.60 -6.89
N PRO A 78 0.73 -12.10 -6.34
CA PRO A 78 0.46 -12.18 -4.92
C PRO A 78 0.56 -13.61 -4.39
N GLN A 79 1.20 -13.76 -3.24
CA GLN A 79 1.40 -15.05 -2.60
C GLN A 79 0.48 -15.20 -1.39
N ARG A 80 0.13 -16.46 -1.05
CA ARG A 80 -0.61 -16.74 0.18
C ARG A 80 0.14 -16.20 1.39
N GLY A 81 -0.59 -15.52 2.27
CA GLY A 81 -0.02 -14.85 3.44
C GLY A 81 0.39 -13.39 3.22
N ASP A 82 0.49 -12.91 1.97
CA ASP A 82 0.75 -11.49 1.70
C ASP A 82 -0.38 -10.61 2.24
N ILE A 83 -0.02 -9.50 2.89
CA ILE A 83 -0.97 -8.46 3.23
C ILE A 83 -0.96 -7.45 2.08
N VAL A 84 -2.13 -7.22 1.49
CA VAL A 84 -2.26 -6.38 0.30
C VAL A 84 -3.21 -5.21 0.53
N LEU A 85 -2.91 -4.10 -0.17
CA LEU A 85 -3.88 -3.02 -0.37
C LEU A 85 -4.54 -3.22 -1.73
N PHE A 86 -5.85 -3.12 -1.79
CA PHE A 86 -6.62 -3.39 -3.00
C PHE A 86 -7.95 -2.64 -3.04
N TYR A 87 -8.55 -2.57 -4.23
CA TYR A 87 -9.94 -2.17 -4.42
C TYR A 87 -10.81 -3.43 -4.50
N ARG A 88 -11.96 -3.46 -3.80
CA ARG A 88 -12.85 -4.64 -3.79
C ARG A 88 -13.51 -4.87 -5.15
N GLY A 89 -13.89 -3.80 -5.84
CA GLY A 89 -14.58 -3.88 -7.13
C GLY A 89 -14.22 -2.73 -8.06
N ASN A 90 -14.57 -2.87 -9.34
CA ASN A 90 -14.34 -1.86 -10.35
C ASN A 90 -15.12 -0.57 -10.06
N GLY A 91 -14.41 0.56 -10.03
CA GLY A 91 -14.98 1.88 -9.72
C GLY A 91 -15.06 2.21 -8.23
N GLU A 92 -14.70 1.29 -7.34
CA GLU A 92 -14.60 1.58 -5.91
C GLU A 92 -13.35 2.41 -5.62
N LYS A 93 -13.51 3.46 -4.79
CA LYS A 93 -12.39 4.34 -4.39
C LYS A 93 -11.82 3.98 -3.02
N THR A 94 -12.50 3.10 -2.29
CA THR A 94 -12.09 2.67 -0.95
C THR A 94 -11.00 1.62 -1.06
N VAL A 95 -9.86 1.88 -0.42
CA VAL A 95 -8.75 0.95 -0.33
C VAL A 95 -8.94 0.06 0.90
N TYR A 96 -8.90 -1.24 0.69
CA TYR A 96 -8.96 -2.25 1.74
C TYR A 96 -7.58 -2.84 2.01
N ALA A 97 -7.36 -3.29 3.25
CA ALA A 97 -6.20 -4.07 3.66
C ALA A 97 -6.66 -5.44 4.15
N LYS A 98 -6.22 -6.51 3.52
CA LYS A 98 -6.51 -7.89 3.91
C LYS A 98 -5.32 -8.79 3.60
N ARG A 99 -5.39 -10.03 4.13
CA ARG A 99 -4.43 -11.09 3.82
C ARG A 99 -4.95 -11.97 2.68
N VAL A 100 -4.05 -12.29 1.76
CA VAL A 100 -4.30 -13.29 0.71
C VAL A 100 -4.35 -14.68 1.36
N ILE A 101 -5.49 -15.33 1.27
CA ILE A 101 -5.72 -16.68 1.82
C ILE A 101 -5.85 -17.70 0.70
N GLY A 102 -6.71 -17.48 -0.29
CA GLY A 102 -6.86 -18.35 -1.48
C GLY A 102 -6.18 -17.73 -2.69
N LEU A 103 -5.44 -18.54 -3.42
CA LEU A 103 -4.82 -18.23 -4.70
C LEU A 103 -5.73 -18.73 -5.84
N PRO A 104 -5.51 -18.27 -7.10
CA PRO A 104 -6.23 -18.78 -8.26
C PRO A 104 -6.21 -20.32 -8.31
N GLY A 105 -7.38 -20.93 -8.49
CA GLY A 105 -7.57 -22.38 -8.53
C GLY A 105 -7.70 -23.08 -7.18
N ASP A 106 -7.48 -22.41 -6.05
CA ASP A 106 -7.62 -23.02 -4.73
C ASP A 106 -9.07 -23.30 -4.35
N VAL A 107 -9.25 -24.37 -3.59
CA VAL A 107 -10.45 -24.61 -2.80
C VAL A 107 -10.20 -24.13 -1.38
N VAL A 108 -10.97 -23.15 -0.93
CA VAL A 108 -10.92 -22.61 0.43
C VAL A 108 -12.12 -23.13 1.20
N ASP A 109 -11.88 -23.98 2.18
CA ASP A 109 -12.90 -24.47 3.09
C ASP A 109 -12.70 -23.82 4.47
N ILE A 110 -13.80 -23.39 5.06
CA ILE A 110 -13.84 -22.95 6.45
C ILE A 110 -14.74 -23.91 7.19
N VAL A 111 -14.16 -24.72 8.08
CA VAL A 111 -14.86 -25.77 8.84
C VAL A 111 -14.58 -25.55 10.31
N HIS A 112 -15.65 -25.39 11.08
CA HIS A 112 -15.55 -25.03 12.52
C HIS A 112 -14.65 -23.82 12.78
N GLY A 113 -14.71 -22.84 11.86
CA GLY A 113 -13.89 -21.61 11.90
C GLY A 113 -12.45 -21.78 11.46
N GLN A 114 -11.94 -22.99 11.30
CA GLN A 114 -10.60 -23.29 10.79
C GLN A 114 -10.55 -23.20 9.27
N THR A 115 -9.46 -22.68 8.74
CA THR A 115 -9.28 -22.52 7.29
C THR A 115 -8.49 -23.70 6.73
N TYR A 116 -9.02 -24.31 5.68
CA TYR A 116 -8.35 -25.35 4.90
C TYR A 116 -8.15 -24.86 3.47
N ILE A 117 -7.04 -25.24 2.88
CA ILE A 117 -6.72 -24.95 1.48
C ILE A 117 -6.43 -26.29 0.79
N ASN A 118 -7.26 -26.63 -0.20
CA ASN A 118 -7.13 -27.89 -0.94
C ASN A 118 -7.08 -29.11 0.02
N ASP A 119 -7.98 -29.11 1.01
CA ASP A 119 -8.10 -30.11 2.08
C ASP A 119 -6.98 -30.12 3.12
N GLU A 120 -5.98 -29.20 3.05
CA GLU A 120 -4.91 -29.06 4.05
C GLU A 120 -5.20 -27.91 5.01
N LEU A 121 -5.06 -28.18 6.32
CA LEU A 121 -5.23 -27.14 7.36
C LEU A 121 -4.18 -26.05 7.18
N LEU A 122 -4.63 -24.80 7.06
CA LEU A 122 -3.74 -23.66 6.96
C LEU A 122 -3.19 -23.29 8.35
N ASP A 123 -1.85 -23.19 8.47
CA ASP A 123 -1.19 -22.65 9.67
C ASP A 123 -1.34 -21.13 9.72
N GLU A 124 -1.99 -20.62 10.77
CA GLU A 124 -2.38 -19.22 10.89
C GLU A 124 -1.90 -18.58 12.22
N PRO A 125 -0.58 -18.50 12.46
CA PRO A 125 -0.02 -18.01 13.72
C PRO A 125 -0.28 -16.51 13.96
N TYR A 126 -0.82 -15.81 12.97
CA TYR A 126 -1.15 -14.37 13.03
C TYR A 126 -2.53 -14.09 13.66
N LEU A 127 -3.32 -15.10 13.94
CA LEU A 127 -4.63 -14.93 14.59
C LEU A 127 -4.47 -14.57 16.06
N ALA A 128 -5.24 -13.57 16.54
CA ALA A 128 -5.24 -13.18 17.94
C ALA A 128 -6.17 -14.04 18.80
N GLU A 129 -7.20 -14.60 18.19
CA GLU A 129 -8.26 -15.36 18.85
C GLU A 129 -8.74 -16.52 17.99
N THR A 130 -9.35 -17.50 18.60
CA THR A 130 -9.99 -18.62 17.89
C THR A 130 -11.15 -18.10 17.04
N PRO A 131 -11.18 -18.39 15.74
CA PRO A 131 -12.30 -18.04 14.90
C PRO A 131 -13.60 -18.71 15.36
N ASP A 132 -14.74 -18.07 15.04
CA ASP A 132 -16.07 -18.59 15.38
C ASP A 132 -16.28 -19.98 14.79
N PRO A 133 -16.47 -21.01 15.63
CA PRO A 133 -16.60 -22.39 15.17
C PRO A 133 -17.92 -22.68 14.45
N THR A 134 -18.86 -21.74 14.44
CA THR A 134 -20.14 -21.90 13.72
C THR A 134 -20.03 -21.57 12.24
N VAL A 135 -18.90 -21.00 11.79
CA VAL A 135 -18.67 -20.62 10.39
C VAL A 135 -18.28 -21.85 9.59
N GLU A 136 -19.12 -22.18 8.61
CA GLU A 136 -18.88 -23.25 7.62
C GLU A 136 -19.13 -22.71 6.23
N LEU A 137 -18.09 -22.59 5.41
CA LEU A 137 -18.12 -21.99 4.07
C LEU A 137 -17.17 -22.73 3.15
N ARG A 138 -17.52 -22.80 1.85
CA ARG A 138 -16.65 -23.35 0.81
C ARG A 138 -16.63 -22.44 -0.40
N PHE A 139 -15.43 -22.18 -0.91
CA PHE A 139 -15.19 -21.34 -2.08
C PHE A 139 -14.19 -22.00 -3.01
N ILE A 140 -14.41 -21.87 -4.31
CA ILE A 140 -13.43 -22.22 -5.35
C ILE A 140 -12.97 -20.90 -5.96
N VAL A 141 -11.69 -20.58 -5.81
CA VAL A 141 -11.13 -19.32 -6.26
C VAL A 141 -10.96 -19.36 -7.80
N PRO A 142 -11.62 -18.48 -8.56
CA PRO A 142 -11.46 -18.45 -10.01
C PRO A 142 -10.05 -18.02 -10.42
N GLU A 143 -9.63 -18.41 -11.65
CA GLU A 143 -8.39 -17.94 -12.24
C GLU A 143 -8.30 -16.42 -12.27
N GLY A 144 -7.11 -15.87 -11.98
CA GLY A 144 -6.86 -14.43 -11.91
C GLY A 144 -7.51 -13.71 -10.72
N ASN A 145 -8.05 -14.45 -9.75
CA ASN A 145 -8.70 -13.92 -8.56
C ASN A 145 -8.07 -14.44 -7.27
N TYR A 146 -8.31 -13.70 -6.19
CA TYR A 146 -7.79 -14.02 -4.86
C TYR A 146 -8.91 -13.97 -3.82
N PHE A 147 -8.81 -14.84 -2.81
CA PHE A 147 -9.69 -14.85 -1.65
C PHE A 147 -9.00 -14.17 -0.48
N MET A 148 -9.63 -13.13 0.07
CA MET A 148 -9.04 -12.23 1.05
C MET A 148 -9.71 -12.37 2.40
N MET A 149 -8.93 -12.53 3.48
CA MET A 149 -9.48 -12.54 4.84
C MET A 149 -8.73 -11.57 5.75
N GLY A 150 -9.44 -11.03 6.75
CA GLY A 150 -8.83 -10.28 7.82
C GLY A 150 -8.20 -11.20 8.86
N ASP A 151 -7.10 -10.77 9.49
CA ASP A 151 -6.47 -11.51 10.59
C ASP A 151 -7.35 -11.55 11.83
N ASN A 152 -8.17 -10.52 12.04
CA ASN A 152 -9.20 -10.49 13.08
C ASN A 152 -10.49 -11.15 12.56
N ARG A 153 -10.50 -12.47 12.52
CA ARG A 153 -11.53 -13.30 11.89
C ARG A 153 -12.95 -12.97 12.30
N ASN A 154 -13.18 -12.79 13.59
CA ASN A 154 -14.50 -12.55 14.15
C ASN A 154 -14.97 -11.09 13.94
N HIS A 155 -14.05 -10.18 13.61
CA HIS A 155 -14.30 -8.75 13.42
C HIS A 155 -13.87 -8.24 12.06
N SER A 156 -13.94 -9.08 11.03
CA SER A 156 -13.60 -8.74 9.64
C SER A 156 -14.75 -9.02 8.69
N TYR A 157 -15.19 -7.98 7.99
CA TYR A 157 -16.05 -8.13 6.83
C TYR A 157 -15.16 -8.25 5.59
N ASP A 158 -15.04 -9.45 5.03
CA ASP A 158 -14.08 -9.82 4.00
C ASP A 158 -14.70 -10.80 2.98
N SER A 159 -13.88 -11.48 2.17
CA SER A 159 -14.31 -12.39 1.10
C SER A 159 -15.36 -13.42 1.53
N ARG A 160 -15.40 -13.78 2.79
CA ARG A 160 -16.42 -14.71 3.33
C ARG A 160 -17.83 -14.15 3.21
N TYR A 161 -17.99 -12.83 3.29
CA TYR A 161 -19.28 -12.17 3.46
C TYR A 161 -19.59 -11.12 2.37
N TRP A 162 -18.65 -10.81 1.46
CA TRP A 162 -18.93 -9.91 0.35
C TRP A 162 -19.85 -10.57 -0.68
N ALA A 163 -20.59 -9.78 -1.43
CA ALA A 163 -21.38 -10.26 -2.56
C ALA A 163 -20.48 -10.83 -3.68
N GLU A 164 -19.38 -10.10 -3.95
CA GLU A 164 -18.29 -10.53 -4.81
C GLU A 164 -17.17 -11.08 -3.90
N HIS A 165 -17.14 -12.39 -3.73
CA HIS A 165 -16.21 -13.05 -2.80
C HIS A 165 -14.73 -12.92 -3.19
N PHE A 166 -14.44 -12.61 -4.45
CA PHE A 166 -13.10 -12.67 -4.99
C PHE A 166 -12.61 -11.29 -5.44
N VAL A 167 -11.31 -11.06 -5.30
CA VAL A 167 -10.63 -9.85 -5.72
C VAL A 167 -9.81 -10.15 -6.96
N PRO A 168 -10.10 -9.52 -8.12
CA PRO A 168 -9.27 -9.64 -9.31
C PRO A 168 -7.84 -9.15 -9.08
N GLU A 169 -6.86 -9.78 -9.72
CA GLU A 169 -5.45 -9.42 -9.60
C GLU A 169 -5.19 -7.95 -9.95
N GLU A 170 -5.84 -7.41 -10.98
CA GLU A 170 -5.71 -6.01 -11.38
C GLU A 170 -6.16 -5.01 -10.31
N ASN A 171 -6.97 -5.44 -9.35
CA ASN A 171 -7.43 -4.59 -8.26
C ASN A 171 -6.44 -4.55 -7.09
N ILE A 172 -5.39 -5.39 -7.10
CA ILE A 172 -4.35 -5.41 -6.07
C ILE A 172 -3.34 -4.31 -6.36
N ILE A 173 -3.23 -3.34 -5.44
CA ILE A 173 -2.46 -2.11 -5.64
C ILE A 173 -1.02 -2.26 -5.19
N SER A 174 -0.81 -2.91 -4.03
CA SER A 174 0.50 -2.96 -3.36
C SER A 174 0.53 -3.98 -2.24
N ARG A 175 1.76 -4.39 -1.87
CA ARG A 175 2.03 -5.29 -0.75
C ARG A 175 2.46 -4.50 0.48
N VAL A 176 1.81 -4.74 1.61
CA VAL A 176 2.16 -4.17 2.92
C VAL A 176 3.26 -4.99 3.56
N ASN A 177 4.29 -4.33 4.07
CA ASN A 177 5.24 -4.97 4.97
C ASN A 177 4.80 -4.73 6.42
N PRO A 178 4.40 -5.77 7.18
CA PRO A 178 3.91 -5.61 8.54
C PRO A 178 4.97 -5.08 9.52
N LYS A 179 6.25 -5.10 9.14
CA LYS A 179 7.34 -4.51 9.95
C LYS A 179 7.40 -2.97 9.81
N TRP A 180 6.73 -2.40 8.80
CA TRP A 180 6.74 -0.96 8.51
C TRP A 180 5.35 -0.36 8.78
N VAL A 181 4.92 -0.51 10.02
CA VAL A 181 3.63 -0.03 10.51
C VAL A 181 3.87 0.96 11.63
N ILE A 182 3.23 2.12 11.55
CA ILE A 182 3.29 3.15 12.58
C ILE A 182 1.91 3.22 13.24
N PRO A 183 1.77 2.76 14.51
CA PRO A 183 0.53 2.94 15.24
C PRO A 183 0.22 4.43 15.41
N LEU A 184 -1.01 4.83 15.13
CA LEU A 184 -1.49 6.17 15.42
C LEU A 184 -2.07 6.17 16.84
N ALA A 185 -1.76 7.22 17.61
CA ALA A 185 -2.37 7.36 18.94
C ALA A 185 -3.90 7.43 18.76
N SER A 186 -4.61 6.49 19.36
CA SER A 186 -6.06 6.59 19.47
C SER A 186 -6.35 7.79 20.35
N ASN A 187 -7.02 8.83 19.85
CA ASN A 187 -7.67 9.82 20.70
C ASN A 187 -8.79 9.09 21.45
N LYS A 188 -8.44 8.43 22.55
CA LYS A 188 -9.42 8.08 23.57
C LYS A 188 -9.95 9.39 24.15
N LYS A 189 -11.03 9.91 23.62
CA LYS A 189 -12.02 10.56 24.46
C LYS A 189 -12.68 9.41 25.21
N GLU A 190 -12.29 9.24 26.44
CA GLU A 190 -13.01 8.45 27.42
C GLU A 190 -14.38 9.14 27.55
N GLU A 191 -15.41 8.49 27.05
CA GLU A 191 -16.77 8.77 27.46
C GLU A 191 -16.89 8.24 28.90
N ASN A 192 -16.88 9.19 29.85
CA ASN A 192 -17.36 8.99 31.20
C ASN A 192 -18.90 8.97 31.20
#